data_a5deb371f4918f6cbdcc3c030b7427ab
#
_entry.id   a5deb371f4918f6cbdcc3c030b7427ab
#
_cell.length_a   1.000
_cell.length_b   1.000
_cell.length_c   1.000
_cell.angle_alpha   90.00
_cell.angle_beta   90.00
_cell.angle_gamma   90.00
#
_symmetry.space_group_name_H-M   'P 1'
#
loop_
_entity.id
_entity.type
_entity.pdbx_description
1 polymer ?
#
loop_
_entity_poly.entity_id
_entity_poly.type
_entity_poly.pdbx_seq_one_letter_code
_entity_poly.pdbx_strand_id
1 'polypeptide(L)'
;MSIVQPNMEVNVLTHKITSAPPMSAYAEETNPAPLSRNILSGLLDRLEGSAEPTTGDQLHSNEVTSLYPPLSKTIKERLVAETVHAVAAIGGHDNPPARHIVGFEGVGTVKEKLKTVSEELEDFVECSSAVDIEKSEETPQTQHITIPG
;
A
#
# COMPACT_ATOMS: atom_id res chain seq x y z
N MET A 1 -19.57 6.95 -3.15
CA MET A 1 -18.58 7.61 -2.26
C MET A 1 -17.23 6.97 -2.52
N SER A 2 -16.20 7.75 -2.89
CA SER A 2 -14.85 7.27 -3.08
C SER A 2 -13.95 7.76 -1.96
N ILE A 3 -13.08 6.91 -1.45
CA ILE A 3 -12.05 7.25 -0.47
C ILE A 3 -10.75 7.50 -1.24
N VAL A 4 -10.26 8.74 -1.18
CA VAL A 4 -8.94 9.10 -1.73
C VAL A 4 -7.89 8.80 -0.67
N GLN A 5 -6.93 7.96 -1.02
CA GLN A 5 -5.83 7.58 -0.15
C GLN A 5 -4.54 8.22 -0.66
N PRO A 6 -4.12 9.34 -0.05
CA PRO A 6 -2.85 9.97 -0.39
C PRO A 6 -1.68 9.13 0.10
N ASN A 7 -0.58 9.20 -0.63
CA ASN A 7 0.68 8.55 -0.27
C ASN A 7 1.71 9.56 0.26
N MET A 8 2.93 9.06 0.53
CA MET A 8 4.06 9.85 1.03
C MET A 8 4.33 11.09 0.18
N GLU A 9 4.22 11.00 -1.15
CA GLU A 9 4.43 12.13 -2.08
C GLU A 9 3.53 13.34 -1.76
N VAL A 10 2.32 13.09 -1.27
CA VAL A 10 1.41 14.17 -0.84
C VAL A 10 1.76 14.63 0.58
N ASN A 11 2.09 13.69 1.45
CA ASN A 11 2.38 13.98 2.86
C ASN A 11 3.67 14.78 3.05
N VAL A 12 4.69 14.60 2.20
CA VAL A 12 5.95 15.36 2.25
C VAL A 12 5.75 16.87 2.05
N LEU A 13 4.61 17.29 1.48
CA LEU A 13 4.29 18.71 1.31
C LEU A 13 3.87 19.42 2.60
N THR A 14 3.28 18.68 3.52
CA THR A 14 2.52 19.25 4.64
C THR A 14 3.04 18.84 6.02
N HIS A 15 3.82 17.77 6.12
CA HIS A 15 4.21 17.19 7.39
C HIS A 15 5.73 17.18 7.57
N LYS A 16 6.15 17.33 8.83
CA LYS A 16 7.53 16.99 9.21
C LYS A 16 7.70 15.47 9.14
N ILE A 17 8.85 15.07 8.65
CA ILE A 17 9.28 13.67 8.71
C ILE A 17 10.06 13.50 10.00
N THR A 18 9.62 12.56 10.83
CA THR A 18 10.35 12.16 12.04
C THR A 18 10.94 10.79 11.79
N SER A 19 12.25 10.69 11.85
CA SER A 19 13.01 9.46 11.71
C SER A 19 13.60 9.07 13.07
N ALA A 20 13.35 7.83 13.48
CA ALA A 20 13.98 7.24 14.66
C ALA A 20 15.28 6.52 14.26
N PRO A 21 16.22 6.31 15.19
CA PRO A 21 17.41 5.50 14.94
C PRO A 21 17.06 4.09 14.42
N PRO A 22 17.91 3.50 13.56
CA PRO A 22 17.71 2.12 13.13
C PRO A 22 17.77 1.17 14.32
N MET A 23 16.85 0.22 14.37
CA MET A 23 16.84 -0.85 15.37
C MET A 23 17.47 -2.10 14.75
N SER A 24 18.37 -2.76 15.49
CA SER A 24 19.05 -3.97 14.99
C SER A 24 18.10 -5.12 14.65
N ALA A 25 16.95 -5.21 15.33
CA ALA A 25 15.91 -6.21 15.05
C ALA A 25 15.24 -6.03 13.67
N TYR A 26 15.36 -4.85 13.06
CA TYR A 26 14.81 -4.50 11.75
C TYR A 26 15.92 -4.12 10.76
N ALA A 27 17.12 -4.65 10.93
CA ALA A 27 18.18 -4.47 9.97
C ALA A 27 17.82 -5.12 8.62
N GLU A 28 18.33 -4.57 7.52
CA GLU A 28 18.02 -5.05 6.17
C GLU A 28 18.36 -6.53 5.98
N GLU A 29 19.41 -7.01 6.64
CA GLU A 29 19.85 -8.40 6.54
C GLU A 29 18.86 -9.40 7.16
N THR A 30 18.01 -8.93 8.08
CA THR A 30 17.07 -9.78 8.84
C THR A 30 15.61 -9.53 8.48
N ASN A 31 15.32 -8.43 7.79
CA ASN A 31 13.96 -8.02 7.44
C ASN A 31 13.78 -7.97 5.91
N PRO A 32 12.97 -8.86 5.33
CA PRO A 32 12.73 -8.88 3.90
C PRO A 32 11.91 -7.67 3.40
N ALA A 33 11.21 -6.98 4.30
CA ALA A 33 10.42 -5.81 3.93
C ALA A 33 11.29 -4.56 3.81
N PRO A 34 11.13 -3.73 2.77
CA PRO A 34 11.87 -2.49 2.64
C PRO A 34 11.55 -1.54 3.79
N LEU A 35 12.58 -0.92 4.36
CA LEU A 35 12.40 0.04 5.44
C LEU A 35 11.74 1.32 4.91
N SER A 36 10.79 1.86 5.65
CA SER A 36 10.09 3.10 5.28
C SER A 36 11.05 4.28 5.05
N ARG A 37 12.18 4.34 5.76
CA ARG A 37 13.21 5.36 5.56
C ARG A 37 13.88 5.25 4.18
N ASN A 38 14.12 4.03 3.70
CA ASN A 38 14.75 3.81 2.39
C ASN A 38 13.76 4.18 1.27
N ILE A 39 12.49 3.85 1.44
CA ILE A 39 11.43 4.27 0.51
C ILE A 39 11.34 5.79 0.47
N LEU A 40 11.35 6.44 1.62
CA LEU A 40 11.29 7.90 1.72
C LEU A 40 12.54 8.58 1.14
N SER A 41 13.74 8.07 1.46
CA SER A 41 14.98 8.57 0.88
C SER A 41 14.95 8.50 -0.65
N GLY A 42 14.63 7.34 -1.20
CA GLY A 42 14.50 7.16 -2.63
C GLY A 42 13.42 8.03 -3.28
N LEU A 43 12.34 8.34 -2.57
CA LEU A 43 11.33 9.29 -3.03
C LEU A 43 11.89 10.72 -3.10
N LEU A 44 12.57 11.16 -2.04
CA LEU A 44 13.16 12.52 -1.98
C LEU A 44 14.23 12.68 -3.07
N ASP A 45 15.11 11.71 -3.24
CA ASP A 45 16.14 11.72 -4.30
C ASP A 45 15.54 11.88 -5.70
N ARG A 46 14.40 11.23 -5.97
CA ARG A 46 13.69 11.39 -7.24
C ARG A 46 13.05 12.75 -7.41
N LEU A 47 12.56 13.34 -6.31
CA LEU A 47 11.91 14.65 -6.34
C LEU A 47 12.92 15.79 -6.47
N GLU A 48 14.08 15.68 -5.85
CA GLU A 48 15.10 16.73 -5.86
C GLU A 48 15.93 16.76 -7.16
N GLY A 49 15.86 15.70 -7.97
CA GLY A 49 16.50 15.69 -9.28
C GLY A 49 18.01 15.90 -9.23
N SER A 50 18.77 15.01 -8.59
CA SER A 50 20.24 14.94 -8.62
C SER A 50 21.00 16.11 -7.98
N ALA A 51 20.36 16.95 -7.18
CA ALA A 51 21.04 18.00 -6.42
C ALA A 51 21.42 17.48 -5.02
N GLU A 52 22.72 17.32 -4.79
CA GLU A 52 23.41 17.06 -3.50
C GLU A 52 22.68 16.11 -2.50
N PRO A 53 23.26 14.97 -2.13
CA PRO A 53 22.63 13.92 -1.30
C PRO A 53 22.56 14.31 0.19
N THR A 54 22.10 15.49 0.52
CA THR A 54 22.13 16.00 1.90
C THR A 54 20.98 15.49 2.77
N THR A 55 19.87 15.12 2.17
CA THR A 55 18.66 14.75 2.92
C THR A 55 18.66 13.26 3.30
N GLY A 56 19.22 12.40 2.45
CA GLY A 56 19.35 10.97 2.74
C GLY A 56 20.16 10.71 4.02
N ASP A 57 21.28 11.40 4.20
CA ASP A 57 22.14 11.25 5.36
C ASP A 57 21.43 11.60 6.68
N GLN A 58 20.55 12.60 6.68
CA GLN A 58 19.80 12.99 7.88
C GLN A 58 18.75 11.96 8.29
N LEU A 59 18.16 11.24 7.33
CA LEU A 59 17.20 10.16 7.61
C LEU A 59 17.90 8.92 8.18
N HIS A 60 19.18 8.74 7.93
CA HIS A 60 19.99 7.62 8.44
C HIS A 60 20.77 7.97 9.72
N SER A 61 20.48 9.11 10.34
CA SER A 61 21.09 9.51 11.61
C SER A 61 20.81 8.50 12.72
N ASN A 62 21.77 8.35 13.63
CA ASN A 62 21.63 7.58 14.87
C ASN A 62 20.84 8.32 15.96
N GLU A 63 20.34 9.51 15.65
CA GLU A 63 19.50 10.33 16.53
C GLU A 63 18.10 10.47 15.96
N VAL A 64 17.14 10.80 16.83
CA VAL A 64 15.78 11.14 16.38
C VAL A 64 15.84 12.49 15.68
N THR A 65 15.54 12.51 14.41
CA THR A 65 15.47 13.73 13.60
C THR A 65 14.04 14.06 13.21
N SER A 66 13.71 15.34 13.16
CA SER A 66 12.40 15.80 12.71
C SER A 66 12.56 17.03 11.82
N LEU A 67 12.34 16.87 10.54
CA LEU A 67 12.57 17.92 9.54
C LEU A 67 11.45 17.97 8.49
N TYR A 68 11.27 19.15 7.92
CA TYR A 68 10.51 19.27 6.67
C TYR A 68 11.41 18.91 5.50
N PRO A 69 10.92 18.12 4.54
CA PRO A 69 11.69 17.84 3.33
C PRO A 69 12.10 19.13 2.62
N PRO A 70 13.37 19.29 2.25
CA PRO A 70 13.90 20.51 1.61
C PRO A 70 13.55 20.55 0.12
N LEU A 71 12.26 20.47 -0.21
CA LEU A 71 11.79 20.51 -1.59
C LEU A 71 11.79 21.94 -2.13
N SER A 72 12.24 22.12 -3.36
CA SER A 72 12.17 23.41 -4.06
C SER A 72 10.72 23.87 -4.25
N LYS A 73 10.51 25.17 -4.40
CA LYS A 73 9.18 25.72 -4.66
C LYS A 73 8.53 25.11 -5.91
N THR A 74 9.29 24.95 -6.97
CA THR A 74 8.83 24.39 -8.24
C THR A 74 8.34 22.94 -8.07
N ILE A 75 9.07 22.13 -7.30
CA ILE A 75 8.66 20.73 -7.03
C ILE A 75 7.38 20.71 -6.20
N LYS A 76 7.27 21.55 -5.18
CA LYS A 76 6.05 21.66 -4.36
C LYS A 76 4.83 22.04 -5.20
N GLU A 77 4.95 23.06 -6.06
CA GLU A 77 3.87 23.49 -6.94
C GLU A 77 3.46 22.38 -7.93
N ARG A 78 4.43 21.67 -8.47
CA ARG A 78 4.18 20.52 -9.37
C ARG A 78 3.46 19.39 -8.65
N LEU A 79 3.90 18.96 -7.48
CA LEU A 79 3.24 17.91 -6.69
C LEU A 79 1.80 18.29 -6.31
N VAL A 80 1.57 19.54 -5.94
CA VAL A 80 0.21 20.05 -5.69
C VAL A 80 -0.64 19.97 -6.94
N ALA A 81 -0.14 20.43 -8.08
CA ALA A 81 -0.88 20.41 -9.34
C ALA A 81 -1.21 18.98 -9.78
N GLU A 82 -0.25 18.05 -9.71
CA GLU A 82 -0.45 16.64 -10.04
C GLU A 82 -1.47 15.97 -9.10
N THR A 83 -1.41 16.27 -7.80
CA THR A 83 -2.38 15.76 -6.82
C THR A 83 -3.79 16.27 -7.08
N VAL A 84 -3.93 17.57 -7.31
CA VAL A 84 -5.23 18.19 -7.63
C VAL A 84 -5.79 17.60 -8.93
N HIS A 85 -4.95 17.43 -9.95
CA HIS A 85 -5.36 16.80 -11.21
C HIS A 85 -5.88 15.38 -10.99
N ALA A 86 -5.15 14.55 -10.24
CA ALA A 86 -5.55 13.17 -9.96
C ALA A 86 -6.90 13.10 -9.21
N VAL A 87 -7.10 13.98 -8.21
CA VAL A 87 -8.35 14.05 -7.45
C VAL A 87 -9.50 14.54 -8.32
N ALA A 88 -9.27 15.56 -9.14
CA ALA A 88 -10.28 16.09 -10.05
C ALA A 88 -10.68 15.07 -11.12
N ALA A 89 -9.73 14.36 -11.69
CA ALA A 89 -9.97 13.32 -12.69
C ALA A 89 -10.86 12.20 -12.15
N ILE A 90 -10.58 11.72 -10.92
CA ILE A 90 -11.41 10.65 -10.32
C ILE A 90 -12.79 11.17 -9.90
N GLY A 91 -12.88 12.43 -9.48
CA GLY A 91 -14.15 13.07 -9.13
C GLY A 91 -15.09 13.26 -10.32
N GLY A 92 -14.54 13.40 -11.52
CA GLY A 92 -15.29 13.50 -12.78
C GLY A 92 -15.60 12.16 -13.45
N HIS A 93 -15.19 11.04 -12.86
CA HIS A 93 -15.43 9.71 -13.42
C HIS A 93 -16.86 9.24 -13.14
N ASP A 94 -17.56 8.70 -14.15
CA ASP A 94 -18.96 8.24 -14.02
C ASP A 94 -19.12 7.12 -12.98
N ASN A 95 -18.13 6.25 -12.88
CA ASN A 95 -18.09 5.16 -11.92
C ASN A 95 -16.75 5.15 -11.17
N PRO A 96 -16.58 6.03 -10.18
CA PRO A 96 -15.33 6.11 -9.43
C PRO A 96 -15.14 4.88 -8.54
N PRO A 97 -13.90 4.39 -8.36
CA PRO A 97 -13.63 3.26 -7.49
C PRO A 97 -13.93 3.61 -6.02
N ALA A 98 -14.23 2.60 -5.21
CA ALA A 98 -14.45 2.79 -3.77
C ALA A 98 -13.20 3.36 -3.07
N ARG A 99 -12.01 3.02 -3.56
CA ARG A 99 -10.72 3.55 -3.10
C ARG A 99 -9.88 3.98 -4.29
N HIS A 100 -9.33 5.17 -4.19
CA HIS A 100 -8.41 5.73 -5.18
C HIS A 100 -7.08 6.08 -4.52
N ILE A 101 -6.02 5.43 -4.98
CA ILE A 101 -4.67 5.63 -4.47
C ILE A 101 -4.01 6.69 -5.33
N VAL A 102 -3.47 7.72 -4.69
CA VAL A 102 -2.77 8.82 -5.36
C VAL A 102 -1.28 8.73 -5.05
N GLY A 103 -0.47 8.78 -6.08
CA GLY A 103 1.00 8.72 -6.03
C GLY A 103 1.56 7.40 -6.53
N PHE A 104 2.67 7.50 -7.25
CA PHE A 104 3.34 6.36 -7.88
C PHE A 104 3.78 5.29 -6.87
N GLU A 105 4.39 5.72 -5.77
CA GLU A 105 4.82 4.83 -4.68
C GLU A 105 3.64 4.11 -4.02
N GLY A 106 2.52 4.80 -3.82
CA GLY A 106 1.31 4.20 -3.26
C GLY A 106 0.77 3.10 -4.14
N VAL A 107 0.72 3.34 -5.45
CA VAL A 107 0.29 2.33 -6.44
C VAL A 107 1.24 1.13 -6.42
N GLY A 108 2.56 1.36 -6.40
CA GLY A 108 3.57 0.30 -6.33
C GLY A 108 3.42 -0.55 -5.07
N THR A 109 3.34 0.08 -3.91
CA THR A 109 3.19 -0.59 -2.61
C THR A 109 1.93 -1.44 -2.53
N VAL A 110 0.79 -0.93 -3.03
CA VAL A 110 -0.46 -1.69 -3.02
C VAL A 110 -0.41 -2.88 -3.97
N LYS A 111 0.17 -2.73 -5.16
CA LYS A 111 0.35 -3.85 -6.10
C LYS A 111 1.21 -4.96 -5.48
N GLU A 112 2.32 -4.60 -4.85
CA GLU A 112 3.20 -5.56 -4.19
C GLU A 112 2.48 -6.28 -3.04
N LYS A 113 1.73 -5.53 -2.21
CA LYS A 113 0.96 -6.14 -1.13
C LYS A 113 -0.14 -7.08 -1.63
N LEU A 114 -0.84 -6.71 -2.69
CA LEU A 114 -1.85 -7.58 -3.31
C LEU A 114 -1.24 -8.86 -3.86
N LYS A 115 -0.06 -8.77 -4.49
CA LYS A 115 0.68 -9.93 -4.97
C LYS A 115 1.03 -10.87 -3.81
N THR A 116 1.66 -10.35 -2.75
CA THR A 116 2.03 -11.14 -1.56
C THR A 116 0.81 -11.84 -0.94
N VAL A 117 -0.30 -11.11 -0.76
CA VAL A 117 -1.54 -11.70 -0.20
C VAL A 117 -2.13 -12.77 -1.10
N SER A 118 -2.04 -12.60 -2.43
CA SER A 118 -2.50 -13.62 -3.38
C SER A 118 -1.65 -14.89 -3.30
N GLU A 119 -0.32 -14.74 -3.23
CA GLU A 119 0.61 -15.86 -3.08
C GLU A 119 0.37 -16.61 -1.75
N GLU A 120 0.24 -15.88 -0.64
CA GLU A 120 -0.08 -16.47 0.66
C GLU A 120 -1.43 -17.22 0.65
N LEU A 121 -2.44 -16.68 -0.02
CA LEU A 121 -3.74 -17.34 -0.16
C LEU A 121 -3.66 -18.62 -0.99
N GLU A 122 -2.91 -18.63 -2.08
CA GLU A 122 -2.71 -19.80 -2.93
C GLU A 122 -1.97 -20.91 -2.16
N ASP A 123 -0.96 -20.56 -1.37
CA ASP A 123 -0.20 -21.52 -0.56
C ASP A 123 -1.05 -22.22 0.52
N PHE A 124 -2.10 -21.56 1.01
CA PHE A 124 -2.93 -22.06 2.11
C PHE A 124 -4.40 -22.27 1.72
N VAL A 125 -4.73 -22.33 0.43
CA VAL A 125 -6.11 -22.41 -0.05
C VAL A 125 -6.86 -23.64 0.48
N GLU A 126 -6.18 -24.78 0.58
CA GLU A 126 -6.80 -26.03 1.09
C GLU A 126 -7.18 -25.89 2.58
N CYS A 127 -6.31 -25.28 3.40
CA CYS A 127 -6.62 -25.02 4.80
C CYS A 127 -7.72 -23.97 4.96
N SER A 128 -7.72 -22.93 4.12
CA SER A 128 -8.68 -21.84 4.19
C SER A 128 -10.09 -22.27 3.80
N SER A 129 -10.22 -23.20 2.84
CA SER A 129 -11.50 -23.74 2.37
C SER A 129 -12.01 -24.96 3.18
N ALA A 130 -11.19 -25.50 4.09
CA ALA A 130 -11.57 -26.68 4.91
C ALA A 130 -12.75 -26.42 5.87
N VAL A 131 -13.15 -25.17 6.09
CA VAL A 131 -14.30 -24.80 6.92
C VAL A 131 -15.61 -24.60 6.13
N ASP A 132 -15.60 -24.82 4.83
CA ASP A 132 -16.82 -24.79 4.04
C ASP A 132 -17.70 -26.01 4.40
N ILE A 133 -18.92 -25.73 4.83
CA ILE A 133 -19.92 -26.74 5.07
C ILE A 133 -20.51 -27.10 3.70
N GLU A 134 -20.07 -28.23 3.14
CA GLU A 134 -20.73 -28.81 1.99
C GLU A 134 -22.20 -29.11 2.35
N LYS A 135 -23.13 -28.54 1.62
CA LYS A 135 -24.53 -28.99 1.70
C LYS A 135 -24.54 -30.44 1.23
N SER A 136 -24.72 -31.38 2.17
CA SER A 136 -25.02 -32.73 1.84
C SER A 136 -26.25 -32.71 0.94
N GLU A 137 -26.10 -33.10 -0.32
CA GLU A 137 -27.22 -33.37 -1.20
C GLU A 137 -28.05 -34.48 -0.55
N GLU A 138 -29.20 -34.14 0.03
CA GLU A 138 -30.19 -35.11 0.44
C GLU A 138 -30.63 -35.88 -0.80
N THR A 139 -30.09 -37.07 -0.96
CA THR A 139 -30.57 -38.03 -1.96
C THR A 139 -32.03 -38.35 -1.62
N PRO A 140 -33.00 -38.06 -2.49
CA PRO A 140 -34.40 -38.40 -2.24
C PRO A 140 -34.51 -39.92 -2.10
N GLN A 141 -34.74 -40.39 -0.89
CA GLN A 141 -35.10 -41.80 -0.67
C GLN A 141 -36.45 -42.06 -1.36
N THR A 142 -36.40 -42.76 -2.47
CA THR A 142 -37.58 -43.32 -3.15
C THR A 142 -38.21 -44.34 -2.19
N GLN A 143 -39.24 -43.94 -1.46
CA GLN A 143 -40.04 -44.87 -0.69
C GLN A 143 -40.80 -45.76 -1.67
N HIS A 144 -40.37 -47.01 -1.75
CA HIS A 144 -41.13 -48.09 -2.42
C HIS A 144 -42.36 -48.38 -1.56
N ILE A 145 -43.52 -47.84 -1.95
CA ILE A 145 -44.82 -48.23 -1.38
C ILE A 145 -45.17 -49.60 -1.97
N THR A 146 -45.01 -50.66 -1.19
CA THR A 146 -45.54 -51.96 -1.49
C THR A 146 -47.00 -51.96 -1.05
N ILE A 147 -47.91 -52.03 -2.02
CA ILE A 147 -49.34 -52.22 -1.80
C ILE A 147 -49.60 -53.76 -1.71
N PRO A 148 -50.15 -54.27 -0.56
CA PRO A 148 -50.55 -55.69 -0.51
C PRO A 148 -51.84 -55.84 -1.23
N GLY A 149 -51.91 -56.91 -2.10
CA GLY A 149 -53.11 -57.44 -2.77
C GLY A 149 -53.95 -58.28 -1.86
#